data_f420775ad3ff3cf702571331d4314b85
#
_entry.id   f420775ad3ff3cf702571331d4314b85
#
_cell.length_a   1.000
_cell.length_b   1.000
_cell.length_c   1.000
_cell.angle_alpha   90.00
_cell.angle_beta   90.00
_cell.angle_gamma   90.00
#
_symmetry.space_group_name_H-M   'P 1'
#
loop_
_entity.id
_entity.type
_entity.pdbx_description
1 polymer ?
#
loop_
_entity_poly.entity_id
_entity_poly.type
_entity_poly.pdbx_seq_one_letter_code
_entity_poly.pdbx_strand_id
1 'polypeptide(L)'
;AFECYFRSFDALNRYPEPHAESLVRLIAAKLDRPAAEVIAGNGSNELLGLAPEAFAPPRALIVTPGYLEYARACEKAHVPAEELRLTRADGFRLDPARLAAAVRPGDLVLLGNPNNPTGRLTPRAGLLPVIEANPQTLFLIDEAFIDFVPETESLAAVRLPNLLVSRSLTKFYALPGLR
;
A
#
# COMPACT_ATOMS: atom_id res chain seq x y z
N ALA A 1 -24.06 5.41 4.11
CA ALA A 1 -23.34 4.19 4.50
C ALA A 1 -24.28 3.19 5.19
N PHE A 2 -24.97 3.54 6.28
CA PHE A 2 -25.88 2.63 7.00
C PHE A 2 -27.01 2.08 6.14
N GLU A 3 -27.62 2.90 5.28
CA GLU A 3 -28.71 2.45 4.41
C GLU A 3 -28.25 1.42 3.39
N CYS A 4 -27.06 1.57 2.81
CA CYS A 4 -26.48 0.57 1.93
C CYS A 4 -26.20 -0.73 2.69
N TYR A 5 -25.76 -0.63 3.95
CA TYR A 5 -25.49 -1.76 4.81
C TYR A 5 -26.76 -2.58 5.05
N PHE A 6 -27.89 -1.93 5.44
CA PHE A 6 -29.16 -2.61 5.65
C PHE A 6 -29.70 -3.28 4.39
N ARG A 7 -29.52 -2.66 3.22
CA ARG A 7 -29.92 -3.26 1.93
C ARG A 7 -29.12 -4.50 1.56
N SER A 8 -27.96 -4.71 2.18
CA SER A 8 -27.11 -5.88 1.92
C SER A 8 -27.45 -7.10 2.78
N PHE A 9 -28.41 -6.98 3.74
CA PHE A 9 -28.82 -8.13 4.56
C PHE A 9 -29.39 -9.30 3.74
N ASP A 10 -30.02 -9.01 2.60
CA ASP A 10 -30.55 -10.03 1.71
C ASP A 10 -29.45 -10.88 1.03
N ALA A 11 -28.20 -10.45 1.11
CA ALA A 11 -27.06 -11.17 0.58
C ALA A 11 -26.40 -12.10 1.61
N LEU A 12 -26.79 -12.04 2.89
CA LEU A 12 -26.18 -12.85 3.98
C LEU A 12 -26.37 -14.35 3.80
N ASN A 13 -27.38 -14.78 3.04
CA ASN A 13 -27.67 -16.17 2.75
C ASN A 13 -26.95 -16.68 1.50
N ARG A 14 -26.08 -15.89 0.90
CA ARG A 14 -25.32 -16.26 -0.30
C ARG A 14 -23.83 -16.31 0.04
N TYR A 15 -23.12 -17.23 -0.61
CA TYR A 15 -21.66 -17.20 -0.55
C TYR A 15 -21.12 -15.89 -1.19
N PRO A 16 -20.08 -15.29 -0.61
CA PRO A 16 -19.44 -14.14 -1.24
C PRO A 16 -18.79 -14.53 -2.58
N GLU A 17 -18.59 -13.54 -3.43
CA GLU A 17 -17.82 -13.72 -4.66
C GLU A 17 -16.39 -14.18 -4.31
N PRO A 18 -15.86 -15.28 -4.92
CA PRO A 18 -14.57 -15.86 -4.53
C PRO A 18 -13.38 -14.87 -4.58
N HIS A 19 -13.43 -13.93 -5.52
CA HIS A 19 -12.37 -12.94 -5.72
C HIS A 19 -12.88 -11.50 -5.60
N ALA A 20 -14.04 -11.29 -4.95
CA ALA A 20 -14.66 -9.98 -4.79
C ALA A 20 -14.80 -9.20 -6.13
N GLU A 21 -15.19 -9.88 -7.19
CA GLU A 21 -15.16 -9.37 -8.58
C GLU A 21 -15.94 -8.07 -8.75
N SER A 22 -17.06 -7.93 -8.05
CA SER A 22 -17.86 -6.69 -8.06
C SER A 22 -17.11 -5.52 -7.47
N LEU A 23 -16.42 -5.72 -6.35
CA LEU A 23 -15.58 -4.70 -5.70
C LEU A 23 -14.38 -4.36 -6.57
N VAL A 24 -13.71 -5.37 -7.11
CA VAL A 24 -12.56 -5.20 -8.01
C VAL A 24 -12.93 -4.35 -9.23
N ARG A 25 -14.08 -4.63 -9.88
CA ARG A 25 -14.58 -3.83 -11.01
C ARG A 25 -14.86 -2.38 -10.63
N LEU A 26 -15.45 -2.13 -9.46
CA LEU A 26 -15.74 -0.77 -8.99
C LEU A 26 -14.44 0.02 -8.70
N ILE A 27 -13.47 -0.61 -8.06
CA ILE A 27 -12.16 0.01 -7.80
C ILE A 27 -11.44 0.29 -9.12
N ALA A 28 -11.41 -0.69 -10.02
CA ALA A 28 -10.78 -0.57 -11.33
C ALA A 28 -11.38 0.59 -12.14
N ALA A 29 -12.71 0.68 -12.20
CA ALA A 29 -13.41 1.76 -12.87
C ALA A 29 -13.11 3.13 -12.23
N LYS A 30 -13.08 3.22 -10.88
CA LYS A 30 -12.75 4.46 -10.18
C LYS A 30 -11.32 4.94 -10.46
N LEU A 31 -10.38 4.01 -10.64
CA LEU A 31 -8.97 4.32 -10.87
C LEU A 31 -8.58 4.34 -12.35
N ASP A 32 -9.55 4.16 -13.25
CA ASP A 32 -9.31 4.02 -14.70
C ASP A 32 -8.23 2.94 -15.00
N ARG A 33 -8.40 1.75 -14.39
CA ARG A 33 -7.47 0.62 -14.53
C ARG A 33 -8.18 -0.63 -15.05
N PRO A 34 -7.46 -1.54 -15.72
CA PRO A 34 -7.95 -2.90 -15.96
C PRO A 34 -8.25 -3.62 -14.64
N ALA A 35 -9.35 -4.38 -14.58
CA ALA A 35 -9.68 -5.18 -13.39
C ALA A 35 -8.58 -6.19 -13.03
N ALA A 36 -7.84 -6.70 -14.01
CA ALA A 36 -6.71 -7.60 -13.81
C ALA A 36 -5.52 -6.97 -13.05
N GLU A 37 -5.47 -5.66 -12.92
CA GLU A 37 -4.46 -4.92 -12.15
C GLU A 37 -4.91 -4.62 -10.71
N VAL A 38 -6.09 -5.09 -10.31
CA VAL A 38 -6.67 -4.84 -8.99
C VAL A 38 -6.92 -6.16 -8.27
N ILE A 39 -6.45 -6.26 -7.04
CA ILE A 39 -6.70 -7.38 -6.14
C ILE A 39 -7.38 -6.87 -4.87
N ALA A 40 -8.41 -7.56 -4.42
CA ALA A 40 -9.04 -7.34 -3.13
C ALA A 40 -8.60 -8.43 -2.15
N GLY A 41 -8.31 -8.03 -0.91
CA GLY A 41 -7.95 -8.94 0.17
C GLY A 41 -8.81 -8.72 1.41
N ASN A 42 -8.71 -9.62 2.35
CA ASN A 42 -9.37 -9.53 3.65
C ASN A 42 -8.67 -8.48 4.54
N GLY A 43 -8.82 -7.22 4.14
CA GLY A 43 -8.06 -6.06 4.61
C GLY A 43 -6.70 -5.94 3.93
N SER A 44 -6.18 -4.70 3.88
CA SER A 44 -4.86 -4.41 3.28
C SER A 44 -3.72 -5.20 3.94
N ASN A 45 -3.89 -5.60 5.21
CA ASN A 45 -2.87 -6.33 5.94
C ASN A 45 -2.57 -7.71 5.34
N GLU A 46 -3.57 -8.40 4.81
CA GLU A 46 -3.35 -9.64 4.06
C GLU A 46 -2.48 -9.41 2.83
N LEU A 47 -2.79 -8.39 2.04
CA LEU A 47 -2.05 -8.06 0.82
C LEU A 47 -0.61 -7.61 1.10
N LEU A 48 -0.42 -6.80 2.16
CA LEU A 48 0.90 -6.41 2.64
C LEU A 48 1.73 -7.63 3.08
N GLY A 49 1.07 -8.59 3.73
CA GLY A 49 1.70 -9.84 4.17
C GLY A 49 2.12 -10.75 3.02
N LEU A 50 1.33 -10.77 1.94
CA LEU A 50 1.60 -11.63 0.77
C LEU A 50 2.72 -11.07 -0.13
N ALA A 51 2.96 -9.77 -0.15
CA ALA A 51 3.91 -9.18 -1.09
C ALA A 51 5.34 -9.71 -0.95
N PRO A 52 5.97 -9.77 0.24
CA PRO A 52 7.31 -10.35 0.39
C PRO A 52 7.37 -11.83 -0.01
N GLU A 53 6.32 -12.60 0.26
CA GLU A 53 6.23 -14.02 -0.08
C GLU A 53 6.10 -14.22 -1.61
N ALA A 54 5.25 -13.43 -2.25
CA ALA A 54 4.97 -13.56 -3.69
C ALA A 54 6.13 -13.11 -4.57
N PHE A 55 6.86 -12.07 -4.17
CA PHE A 55 7.96 -11.52 -4.96
C PHE A 55 9.33 -12.05 -4.56
N ALA A 56 9.46 -12.62 -3.35
CA ALA A 56 10.70 -13.20 -2.82
C ALA A 56 11.95 -12.34 -3.11
N PRO A 57 11.94 -11.04 -2.78
CA PRO A 57 13.05 -10.15 -3.09
C PRO A 57 14.30 -10.53 -2.29
N PRO A 58 15.51 -10.27 -2.81
CA PRO A 58 16.75 -10.54 -2.06
C PRO A 58 16.84 -9.67 -0.80
N ARG A 59 16.16 -8.51 -0.77
CA ARG A 59 16.10 -7.60 0.37
C ARG A 59 14.82 -6.78 0.36
N ALA A 60 14.28 -6.51 1.55
CA ALA A 60 13.28 -5.47 1.76
C ALA A 60 13.92 -4.22 2.38
N LEU A 61 13.59 -3.04 1.86
CA LEU A 61 13.93 -1.75 2.46
C LEU A 61 12.68 -1.16 3.10
N ILE A 62 12.66 -1.04 4.42
CA ILE A 62 11.50 -0.57 5.19
C ILE A 62 11.77 0.83 5.71
N VAL A 63 10.90 1.78 5.39
CA VAL A 63 10.96 3.13 5.96
C VAL A 63 10.42 3.13 7.38
N THR A 64 11.27 3.52 8.36
CA THR A 64 10.93 3.50 9.79
C THR A 64 11.11 4.88 10.45
N PRO A 65 10.30 5.23 11.49
CA PRO A 65 9.20 4.43 12.03
C PRO A 65 8.09 4.24 11.00
N GLY A 66 7.56 3.02 10.93
CA GLY A 66 6.54 2.61 9.99
C GLY A 66 5.56 1.61 10.60
N TYR A 67 4.66 1.09 9.81
CA TYR A 67 3.71 0.08 10.27
C TYR A 67 4.43 -1.24 10.53
N LEU A 68 4.25 -1.80 11.74
CA LEU A 68 4.99 -2.97 12.22
C LEU A 68 4.80 -4.22 11.35
N GLU A 69 3.67 -4.32 10.66
CA GLU A 69 3.36 -5.48 9.83
C GLU A 69 4.28 -5.61 8.61
N TYR A 70 4.95 -4.54 8.18
CA TYR A 70 5.93 -4.65 7.09
C TYR A 70 7.10 -5.54 7.50
N ALA A 71 7.66 -5.31 8.69
CA ALA A 71 8.76 -6.12 9.21
C ALA A 71 8.33 -7.57 9.47
N ARG A 72 7.13 -7.76 10.06
CA ARG A 72 6.56 -9.09 10.31
C ARG A 72 6.30 -9.87 9.03
N ALA A 73 5.83 -9.20 7.97
CA ALA A 73 5.63 -9.83 6.67
C ALA A 73 6.94 -10.32 6.07
N CYS A 74 8.00 -9.50 6.15
CA CYS A 74 9.33 -9.87 5.69
C CYS A 74 9.91 -11.03 6.52
N GLU A 75 9.77 -10.99 7.85
CA GLU A 75 10.20 -12.07 8.75
C GLU A 75 9.51 -13.39 8.41
N LYS A 76 8.18 -13.37 8.24
CA LYS A 76 7.38 -14.55 7.87
C LYS A 76 7.80 -15.13 6.52
N ALA A 77 8.12 -14.27 5.56
CA ALA A 77 8.57 -14.65 4.22
C ALA A 77 10.07 -14.98 4.16
N HIS A 78 10.80 -14.90 5.27
CA HIS A 78 12.25 -15.08 5.34
C HIS A 78 13.05 -14.11 4.43
N VAL A 79 12.50 -12.91 4.19
CA VAL A 79 13.14 -11.86 3.40
C VAL A 79 13.98 -10.98 4.33
N PRO A 80 15.30 -10.83 4.08
CA PRO A 80 16.14 -9.92 4.83
C PRO A 80 15.62 -8.49 4.74
N ALA A 81 15.46 -7.81 5.89
CA ALA A 81 14.95 -6.45 5.94
C ALA A 81 16.00 -5.47 6.48
N GLU A 82 16.19 -4.37 5.79
CA GLU A 82 16.98 -3.21 6.23
C GLU A 82 16.05 -2.02 6.46
N GLU A 83 16.41 -1.17 7.43
CA GLU A 83 15.62 0.01 7.77
C GLU A 83 16.20 1.28 7.15
N LEU A 84 15.37 2.05 6.47
CA LEU A 84 15.63 3.46 6.19
C LEU A 84 15.03 4.29 7.33
N ARG A 85 15.84 4.57 8.34
CA ARG A 85 15.38 5.19 9.59
C ARG A 85 15.23 6.69 9.46
N LEU A 86 14.01 7.19 9.66
CA LEU A 86 13.70 8.62 9.81
C LEU A 86 13.91 9.04 11.26
N THR A 87 14.29 10.30 11.48
CA THR A 87 14.64 10.79 12.79
C THR A 87 13.72 11.93 13.25
N ARG A 88 13.72 12.15 14.57
CA ARG A 88 13.03 13.31 15.15
C ARG A 88 13.64 14.64 14.68
N ALA A 89 14.94 14.66 14.43
CA ALA A 89 15.65 15.84 13.95
C ALA A 89 15.12 16.28 12.56
N ASP A 90 14.78 15.30 11.69
CA ASP A 90 14.19 15.55 10.37
C ASP A 90 12.67 15.77 10.44
N GLY A 91 12.08 15.79 11.65
CA GLY A 91 10.64 15.80 11.86
C GLY A 91 9.94 14.56 11.26
N PHE A 92 10.64 13.44 11.19
CA PHE A 92 10.21 12.19 10.56
C PHE A 92 9.78 12.35 9.09
N ARG A 93 10.43 13.24 8.36
CA ARG A 93 10.19 13.43 6.92
C ARG A 93 11.08 12.50 6.12
N LEU A 94 10.50 11.86 5.12
CA LEU A 94 11.26 11.11 4.13
C LEU A 94 11.79 12.09 3.07
N ASP A 95 13.10 12.15 2.95
CA ASP A 95 13.75 12.81 1.82
C ASP A 95 13.81 11.84 0.63
N PRO A 96 13.19 12.16 -0.51
CA PRO A 96 13.24 11.30 -1.70
C PRO A 96 14.68 11.02 -2.18
N ALA A 97 15.62 11.95 -2.01
CA ALA A 97 17.01 11.72 -2.38
C ALA A 97 17.67 10.66 -1.48
N ARG A 98 17.34 10.66 -0.18
CA ARG A 98 17.79 9.60 0.74
C ARG A 98 17.22 8.24 0.38
N LEU A 99 15.92 8.20 -0.01
CA LEU A 99 15.31 6.97 -0.48
C LEU A 99 16.04 6.46 -1.73
N ALA A 100 16.23 7.30 -2.73
CA ALA A 100 16.92 6.97 -3.97
C ALA A 100 18.34 6.42 -3.74
N ALA A 101 19.07 6.98 -2.77
CA ALA A 101 20.42 6.52 -2.42
C ALA A 101 20.45 5.17 -1.66
N ALA A 102 19.35 4.79 -1.01
CA ALA A 102 19.25 3.58 -0.21
C ALA A 102 18.74 2.35 -0.99
N VAL A 103 17.99 2.57 -2.07
CA VAL A 103 17.43 1.50 -2.92
C VAL A 103 18.52 0.78 -3.69
N ARG A 104 18.33 -0.54 -3.87
CA ARG A 104 19.19 -1.39 -4.70
C ARG A 104 18.33 -2.16 -5.71
N PRO A 105 18.87 -2.51 -6.87
CA PRO A 105 18.16 -3.36 -7.83
C PRO A 105 17.69 -4.67 -7.18
N GLY A 106 16.44 -5.04 -7.40
CA GLY A 106 15.83 -6.24 -6.83
C GLY A 106 15.18 -6.05 -5.46
N ASP A 107 15.30 -4.89 -4.82
CA ASP A 107 14.64 -4.62 -3.54
C ASP A 107 13.12 -4.64 -3.63
N LEU A 108 12.49 -4.93 -2.48
CA LEU A 108 11.12 -4.53 -2.17
C LEU A 108 11.16 -3.34 -1.19
N VAL A 109 10.73 -2.17 -1.62
CA VAL A 109 10.59 -1.00 -0.76
C VAL A 109 9.19 -0.98 -0.15
N LEU A 110 9.12 -0.87 1.18
CA LEU A 110 7.87 -0.80 1.94
C LEU A 110 7.79 0.54 2.67
N LEU A 111 6.81 1.35 2.33
CA LEU A 111 6.57 2.63 3.02
C LEU A 111 5.08 2.99 3.05
N GLY A 112 4.63 3.55 4.18
CA GLY A 112 3.31 4.17 4.32
C GLY A 112 3.31 5.60 3.81
N ASN A 113 2.29 5.98 3.02
CA ASN A 113 2.14 7.35 2.54
C ASN A 113 0.66 7.77 2.43
N PRO A 114 0.10 8.54 3.38
CA PRO A 114 0.73 9.10 4.60
C PRO A 114 1.27 8.03 5.55
N ASN A 115 2.40 8.32 6.18
CA ASN A 115 3.08 7.34 7.03
C ASN A 115 2.38 7.14 8.39
N ASN A 116 2.27 5.90 8.80
CA ASN A 116 1.85 5.50 10.15
C ASN A 116 3.10 5.02 10.93
N PRO A 117 3.46 5.62 12.10
CA PRO A 117 2.61 6.43 12.97
C PRO A 117 2.80 7.96 12.84
N THR A 118 3.66 8.46 11.96
CA THR A 118 4.10 9.87 12.00
C THR A 118 3.08 10.84 11.38
N GLY A 119 2.14 10.35 10.59
CA GLY A 119 1.19 11.17 9.83
C GLY A 119 1.84 11.98 8.70
N ARG A 120 3.12 11.75 8.41
CA ARG A 120 3.83 12.49 7.37
C ARG A 120 3.47 12.00 5.99
N LEU A 121 3.17 12.94 5.10
CA LEU A 121 3.02 12.73 3.67
C LEU A 121 4.33 13.07 2.98
N THR A 122 4.84 12.17 2.17
CA THR A 122 5.86 12.48 1.17
C THR A 122 5.13 12.80 -0.13
N PRO A 123 5.28 14.01 -0.69
CA PRO A 123 4.54 14.40 -1.89
C PRO A 123 4.77 13.43 -3.05
N ARG A 124 3.71 13.15 -3.81
CA ARG A 124 3.76 12.33 -5.03
C ARG A 124 4.88 12.78 -5.98
N ALA A 125 5.02 14.11 -6.16
CA ALA A 125 6.06 14.71 -7.00
C ALA A 125 7.49 14.36 -6.56
N GLY A 126 7.69 14.00 -5.28
CA GLY A 126 8.99 13.54 -4.79
C GLY A 126 9.18 12.04 -4.93
N LEU A 127 8.14 11.23 -4.72
CA LEU A 127 8.23 9.76 -4.79
C LEU A 127 8.30 9.24 -6.23
N LEU A 128 7.50 9.80 -7.12
CA LEU A 128 7.34 9.30 -8.48
C LEU A 128 8.67 9.25 -9.26
N PRO A 129 9.52 10.30 -9.25
CA PRO A 129 10.82 10.24 -9.91
C PRO A 129 11.74 9.14 -9.36
N VAL A 130 11.66 8.86 -8.05
CA VAL A 130 12.47 7.78 -7.44
C VAL A 130 12.02 6.41 -7.94
N ILE A 131 10.70 6.19 -8.04
CA ILE A 131 10.13 4.93 -8.54
C ILE A 131 10.49 4.72 -10.01
N GLU A 132 10.34 5.75 -10.84
CA GLU A 132 10.65 5.73 -12.28
C GLU A 132 12.14 5.47 -12.56
N ALA A 133 13.01 6.06 -11.75
CA ALA A 133 14.46 5.88 -11.87
C ALA A 133 14.97 4.49 -11.44
N ASN A 134 14.14 3.70 -10.75
CA ASN A 134 14.54 2.39 -10.21
C ASN A 134 13.62 1.25 -10.72
N PRO A 135 13.60 0.96 -12.02
CA PRO A 135 12.65 0.01 -12.62
C PRO A 135 12.87 -1.45 -12.18
N GLN A 136 14.02 -1.77 -11.60
CA GLN A 136 14.35 -3.11 -11.08
C GLN A 136 14.00 -3.26 -9.58
N THR A 137 13.49 -2.22 -8.94
CA THR A 137 13.06 -2.20 -7.54
C THR A 137 11.55 -2.16 -7.48
N LEU A 138 10.95 -3.04 -6.70
CA LEU A 138 9.50 -3.03 -6.47
C LEU A 138 9.17 -2.09 -5.31
N PHE A 139 8.27 -1.16 -5.54
CA PHE A 139 7.77 -0.23 -4.51
C PHE A 139 6.37 -0.63 -4.11
N LEU A 140 6.17 -0.95 -2.83
CA LEU A 140 4.86 -1.11 -2.22
C LEU A 140 4.56 0.10 -1.35
N ILE A 141 3.67 0.97 -1.84
CA ILE A 141 3.24 2.18 -1.15
C ILE A 141 1.93 1.89 -0.45
N ASP A 142 1.94 1.95 0.88
CA ASP A 142 0.74 1.75 1.68
C ASP A 142 0.00 3.08 1.87
N GLU A 143 -1.06 3.23 1.10
CA GLU A 143 -1.96 4.38 1.09
C GLU A 143 -3.19 4.19 2.00
N ALA A 144 -3.08 3.45 3.11
CA ALA A 144 -4.21 3.22 4.02
C ALA A 144 -4.84 4.51 4.56
N PHE A 145 -4.12 5.62 4.55
CA PHE A 145 -4.57 6.93 5.05
C PHE A 145 -4.67 8.00 3.96
N ILE A 146 -4.57 7.64 2.69
CA ILE A 146 -4.54 8.61 1.58
C ILE A 146 -5.84 9.40 1.44
N ASP A 147 -6.97 8.82 1.83
CA ASP A 147 -8.26 9.49 1.73
C ASP A 147 -8.41 10.72 2.67
N PHE A 148 -7.45 10.92 3.60
CA PHE A 148 -7.38 12.10 4.47
C PHE A 148 -6.59 13.28 3.87
N VAL A 149 -6.01 13.11 2.69
CA VAL A 149 -5.24 14.14 1.97
C VAL A 149 -5.79 14.30 0.55
N PRO A 150 -5.40 15.34 -0.21
CA PRO A 150 -5.86 15.50 -1.58
C PRO A 150 -5.59 14.27 -2.45
N GLU A 151 -6.57 13.85 -3.24
CA GLU A 151 -6.47 12.66 -4.12
C GLU A 151 -5.32 12.77 -5.14
N THR A 152 -4.91 13.99 -5.48
CA THR A 152 -3.76 14.25 -6.34
C THR A 152 -2.44 13.70 -5.80
N GLU A 153 -2.36 13.42 -4.51
CA GLU A 153 -1.19 12.82 -3.87
C GLU A 153 -1.14 11.29 -4.00
N SER A 154 -2.26 10.65 -4.37
CA SER A 154 -2.30 9.19 -4.53
C SER A 154 -1.50 8.73 -5.75
N LEU A 155 -0.80 7.62 -5.58
CA LEU A 155 -0.10 6.90 -6.64
C LEU A 155 -0.97 5.80 -7.29
N ALA A 156 -2.18 5.56 -6.79
CA ALA A 156 -3.02 4.44 -7.22
C ALA A 156 -3.40 4.46 -8.71
N ALA A 157 -3.47 5.65 -9.34
CA ALA A 157 -3.72 5.79 -10.77
C ALA A 157 -2.43 5.76 -11.64
N VAL A 158 -1.24 5.73 -11.00
CA VAL A 158 0.04 5.68 -11.73
C VAL A 158 0.28 4.27 -12.27
N ARG A 159 0.63 4.18 -13.55
CA ARG A 159 0.88 2.90 -14.24
C ARG A 159 2.38 2.68 -14.42
N LEU A 160 3.00 2.06 -13.44
CA LEU A 160 4.40 1.63 -13.48
C LEU A 160 4.48 0.13 -13.11
N PRO A 161 5.25 -0.68 -13.83
CA PRO A 161 5.34 -2.12 -13.61
C PRO A 161 5.97 -2.49 -12.27
N ASN A 162 6.69 -1.56 -11.66
CA ASN A 162 7.39 -1.72 -10.39
C ASN A 162 6.70 -0.98 -9.22
N LEU A 163 5.42 -0.61 -9.37
CA LEU A 163 4.65 0.08 -8.34
C LEU A 163 3.43 -0.73 -7.93
N LEU A 164 3.34 -1.07 -6.66
CA LEU A 164 2.15 -1.59 -5.99
C LEU A 164 1.62 -0.53 -5.03
N VAL A 165 0.31 -0.31 -5.06
CA VAL A 165 -0.35 0.61 -4.12
C VAL A 165 -1.39 -0.16 -3.32
N SER A 166 -1.21 -0.22 -2.01
CA SER A 166 -2.18 -0.80 -1.08
C SER A 166 -3.10 0.29 -0.54
N ARG A 167 -4.41 0.06 -0.56
CA ARG A 167 -5.40 0.96 0.04
C ARG A 167 -6.27 0.23 1.05
N SER A 168 -6.83 0.97 2.00
CA SER A 168 -7.68 0.40 3.04
C SER A 168 -9.02 1.14 3.10
N LEU A 169 -10.11 0.41 2.99
CA LEU A 169 -11.45 0.96 3.17
C LEU A 169 -11.84 1.12 4.65
N THR A 170 -11.02 0.61 5.56
CA THR A 170 -11.36 0.56 7.00
C THR A 170 -11.14 1.85 7.75
N LYS A 171 -10.23 2.72 7.28
CA LYS A 171 -9.77 3.91 8.02
C LYS A 171 -10.70 5.10 7.78
N PHE A 172 -10.69 5.64 6.59
CA PHE A 172 -11.48 6.81 6.24
C PHE A 172 -13.00 6.56 6.35
N TYR A 173 -13.45 5.39 5.88
CA TYR A 173 -14.87 5.03 5.90
C TYR A 173 -15.34 4.48 7.24
N ALA A 174 -14.45 4.37 8.23
CA ALA A 174 -14.75 3.87 9.59
C ALA A 174 -15.49 2.52 9.60
N LEU A 175 -15.09 1.58 8.74
CA LEU A 175 -15.72 0.27 8.57
C LEU A 175 -14.75 -0.90 8.88
N PRO A 176 -14.06 -0.91 10.04
CA PRO A 176 -13.06 -1.94 10.33
C PRO A 176 -13.66 -3.34 10.52
N GLY A 177 -14.95 -3.42 10.80
CA GLY A 177 -15.67 -4.69 11.00
C GLY A 177 -16.23 -5.34 9.72
N LEU A 178 -16.18 -4.63 8.60
CA LEU A 178 -16.59 -5.17 7.29
C LEU A 178 -15.36 -5.76 6.58
N ARG A 179 -15.26 -7.07 6.60
CA ARG A 179 -14.20 -7.84 5.96
C ARG A 179 -14.76 -9.07 5.29
#